data_44b673c096ad280d3d210d3d2b85e4e5
#
_entry.id   44b673c096ad280d3d210d3d2b85e4e5
#
_cell.length_a   1.000
_cell.length_b   1.000
_cell.length_c   1.000
_cell.angle_alpha   90.00
_cell.angle_beta   90.00
_cell.angle_gamma   90.00
#
_symmetry.space_group_name_H-M   'P 1'
#
loop_
_entity.id
_entity.type
_entity.pdbx_description
1 polymer ?
#
loop_
_entity_poly.entity_id
_entity_poly.type
_entity_poly.pdbx_seq_one_letter_code
_entity_poly.pdbx_strand_id
1 'polypeptide(L)'
;MKLQYALLNDTSWQSLGDWQMPDTPFMSFAFWQALSDTGAIGEQAGWLPIYILVHRVEADEDSTVQQSLSSVEASMKVKQPVAVMPVFIKGHHQGEFVFDHSWAQAYAQYGLDYYPRLVTSAPYTPVTGQRLWLAEGETLDAEIITTAIAGVDVIAQQVDASGWHGLFVTPELAAIATTLLPFNSKADSGITAQTYAENLSAFDSVIN
;
A
#
# COMPACT_ATOMS: atom_id res chain seq x y z
N MET A 1 -11.42 -20.97 -6.88
CA MET A 1 -11.28 -19.56 -7.25
C MET A 1 -9.88 -19.12 -6.91
N LYS A 2 -9.29 -18.22 -7.69
CA LYS A 2 -7.93 -17.68 -7.51
C LYS A 2 -8.05 -16.20 -7.21
N LEU A 3 -7.17 -15.64 -6.38
CA LEU A 3 -7.07 -14.19 -6.19
C LEU A 3 -6.25 -13.56 -7.31
N GLN A 4 -6.70 -12.40 -7.76
CA GLN A 4 -6.00 -11.50 -8.67
C GLN A 4 -6.11 -10.07 -8.16
N TYR A 5 -5.31 -9.16 -8.70
CA TYR A 5 -5.39 -7.74 -8.39
C TYR A 5 -5.65 -6.89 -9.62
N ALA A 6 -6.28 -5.74 -9.40
CA ALA A 6 -6.43 -4.66 -10.36
C ALA A 6 -5.91 -3.35 -9.74
N LEU A 7 -5.32 -2.49 -10.56
CA LEU A 7 -4.83 -1.18 -10.13
C LEU A 7 -5.83 -0.10 -10.54
N LEU A 8 -6.30 0.67 -9.58
CA LEU A 8 -7.26 1.75 -9.77
C LEU A 8 -6.64 3.06 -9.30
N ASN A 9 -6.90 4.14 -10.01
CA ASN A 9 -6.40 5.48 -9.70
C ASN A 9 -7.44 6.38 -9.04
N ASP A 10 -8.62 5.87 -8.76
CA ASP A 10 -9.72 6.59 -8.15
C ASP A 10 -10.47 5.73 -7.10
N THR A 11 -11.45 6.31 -6.45
CA THR A 11 -12.24 5.68 -5.39
C THR A 11 -13.46 4.90 -5.89
N SER A 12 -13.57 4.62 -7.18
CA SER A 12 -14.69 3.88 -7.77
C SER A 12 -14.86 2.46 -7.21
N TRP A 13 -13.77 1.88 -6.69
CA TRP A 13 -13.80 0.60 -6.00
C TRP A 13 -14.79 0.55 -4.83
N GLN A 14 -15.12 1.69 -4.21
CA GLN A 14 -16.09 1.77 -3.11
C GLN A 14 -17.47 1.28 -3.51
N SER A 15 -17.83 1.41 -4.78
CA SER A 15 -19.11 0.96 -5.32
C SER A 15 -19.14 -0.50 -5.79
N LEU A 16 -17.99 -1.19 -5.75
CA LEU A 16 -17.87 -2.55 -6.29
C LEU A 16 -18.36 -3.63 -5.32
N GLY A 17 -18.57 -3.29 -4.05
CA GLY A 17 -18.99 -4.25 -3.03
C GLY A 17 -19.35 -3.59 -1.70
N ASP A 18 -19.77 -4.41 -0.76
CA ASP A 18 -19.98 -4.02 0.62
C ASP A 18 -18.67 -4.20 1.38
N TRP A 19 -18.27 -3.16 2.12
CA TRP A 19 -16.99 -3.11 2.81
C TRP A 19 -17.19 -3.08 4.32
N GLN A 20 -16.33 -3.81 5.03
CA GLN A 20 -16.33 -3.80 6.49
C GLN A 20 -16.04 -2.38 7.00
N MET A 21 -16.70 -2.03 8.11
CA MET A 21 -16.42 -0.76 8.79
C MET A 21 -14.98 -0.78 9.30
N PRO A 22 -14.17 0.25 8.98
CA PRO A 22 -12.82 0.32 9.48
C PRO A 22 -12.76 0.55 10.99
N ASP A 23 -11.75 -0.01 11.64
CA ASP A 23 -11.54 0.10 13.09
C ASP A 23 -11.17 1.52 13.54
N THR A 24 -10.79 2.37 12.60
CA THR A 24 -10.35 3.75 12.86
C THR A 24 -11.03 4.73 11.92
N PRO A 25 -11.41 5.93 12.41
CA PRO A 25 -12.01 6.96 11.57
C PRO A 25 -11.07 7.41 10.43
N PHE A 26 -9.75 7.24 10.59
CA PHE A 26 -8.74 7.60 9.59
C PHE A 26 -8.69 6.65 8.37
N MET A 27 -9.44 5.56 8.42
CA MET A 27 -9.67 4.68 7.28
C MET A 27 -11.13 4.75 6.80
N SER A 28 -11.96 5.65 7.34
CA SER A 28 -13.34 5.84 6.85
C SER A 28 -13.35 6.46 5.45
N PHE A 29 -14.33 6.08 4.65
CA PHE A 29 -14.49 6.65 3.31
C PHE A 29 -14.67 8.16 3.34
N ALA A 30 -15.40 8.69 4.34
CA ALA A 30 -15.60 10.11 4.52
C ALA A 30 -14.27 10.87 4.77
N PHE A 31 -13.36 10.30 5.55
CA PHE A 31 -12.03 10.88 5.76
C PHE A 31 -11.23 10.94 4.45
N TRP A 32 -11.19 9.83 3.71
CA TRP A 32 -10.45 9.76 2.44
C TRP A 32 -11.07 10.65 1.37
N GLN A 33 -12.38 10.73 1.31
CA GLN A 33 -13.07 11.66 0.42
C GLN A 33 -12.73 13.12 0.77
N ALA A 34 -12.74 13.49 2.04
CA ALA A 34 -12.36 14.83 2.48
C ALA A 34 -10.90 15.19 2.11
N LEU A 35 -9.95 14.24 2.26
CA LEU A 35 -8.57 14.44 1.83
C LEU A 35 -8.46 14.67 0.31
N SER A 36 -9.24 13.92 -0.47
CA SER A 36 -9.29 14.06 -1.93
C SER A 36 -9.90 15.40 -2.33
N ASP A 37 -11.07 15.75 -1.78
CA ASP A 37 -11.81 16.98 -2.12
C ASP A 37 -11.04 18.26 -1.75
N THR A 38 -10.24 18.19 -0.69
CA THR A 38 -9.39 19.31 -0.26
C THR A 38 -8.05 19.39 -0.99
N GLY A 39 -7.73 18.40 -1.83
CA GLY A 39 -6.44 18.28 -2.49
C GLY A 39 -5.29 17.92 -1.53
N ALA A 40 -5.59 17.43 -0.33
CA ALA A 40 -4.58 16.98 0.62
C ALA A 40 -3.91 15.68 0.15
N ILE A 41 -4.58 14.87 -0.65
CA ILE A 41 -4.00 13.75 -1.39
C ILE A 41 -4.18 14.00 -2.89
N GLY A 42 -3.26 13.49 -3.71
CA GLY A 42 -3.20 13.68 -5.15
C GLY A 42 -1.81 14.08 -5.61
N GLU A 43 -1.65 14.29 -6.90
CA GLU A 43 -0.36 14.58 -7.54
C GLU A 43 0.28 15.86 -6.96
N GLN A 44 -0.48 16.94 -6.83
CA GLN A 44 0.03 18.22 -6.34
C GLN A 44 0.48 18.18 -4.88
N ALA A 45 -0.14 17.32 -4.07
CA ALA A 45 0.24 17.11 -2.67
C ALA A 45 1.45 16.17 -2.54
N GLY A 46 1.91 15.55 -3.63
CA GLY A 46 2.94 14.51 -3.61
C GLY A 46 2.51 13.23 -2.87
N TRP A 47 1.20 13.03 -2.75
CA TRP A 47 0.53 11.84 -2.21
C TRP A 47 -0.40 11.27 -3.28
N LEU A 48 0.18 10.74 -4.37
CA LEU A 48 -0.60 10.22 -5.48
C LEU A 48 -1.12 8.82 -5.14
N PRO A 49 -2.44 8.63 -4.92
CA PRO A 49 -2.99 7.34 -4.54
C PRO A 49 -3.13 6.41 -5.74
N ILE A 50 -2.77 5.14 -5.54
CA ILE A 50 -3.14 4.00 -6.35
C ILE A 50 -3.83 2.99 -5.42
N TYR A 51 -4.94 2.44 -5.83
CA TYR A 51 -5.69 1.45 -5.07
C TYR A 51 -5.48 0.08 -5.68
N ILE A 52 -4.95 -0.86 -4.92
CA ILE A 52 -4.77 -2.26 -5.32
C ILE A 52 -6.02 -3.00 -4.88
N LEU A 53 -6.89 -3.29 -5.82
CA LEU A 53 -8.11 -4.07 -5.59
C LEU A 53 -7.80 -5.55 -5.78
N VAL A 54 -7.90 -6.33 -4.71
CA VAL A 54 -7.84 -7.79 -4.72
C VAL A 54 -9.24 -8.35 -4.94
N HIS A 55 -9.39 -9.26 -5.89
CA HIS A 55 -10.68 -9.85 -6.24
C HIS A 55 -10.55 -11.33 -6.63
N ARG A 56 -11.66 -12.09 -6.54
CA ARG A 56 -11.71 -13.49 -6.99
C ARG A 56 -12.05 -13.59 -8.47
N VAL A 57 -11.38 -14.54 -9.12
CA VAL A 57 -11.66 -14.95 -10.51
C VAL A 57 -11.94 -16.45 -10.55
N GLU A 58 -12.71 -16.88 -11.55
CA GLU A 58 -12.91 -18.30 -11.82
C GLU A 58 -11.61 -18.89 -12.38
N ALA A 59 -11.37 -20.19 -12.11
CA ALA A 59 -10.08 -20.83 -12.43
C ALA A 59 -9.81 -20.92 -13.95
N ASP A 60 -10.84 -20.82 -14.78
CA ASP A 60 -10.77 -20.96 -16.24
C ASP A 60 -10.60 -19.60 -16.96
N GLU A 61 -10.66 -18.49 -16.24
CA GLU A 61 -10.35 -17.18 -16.82
C GLU A 61 -8.84 -16.96 -16.76
N ASP A 62 -8.15 -17.35 -17.83
CA ASP A 62 -6.73 -17.03 -18.08
C ASP A 62 -6.61 -15.54 -18.44
N SER A 63 -6.74 -14.70 -17.45
CA SER A 63 -6.58 -13.26 -17.63
C SER A 63 -5.32 -12.79 -16.93
N THR A 64 -4.27 -12.72 -17.71
CA THR A 64 -3.08 -11.88 -17.48
C THR A 64 -3.48 -10.39 -17.49
N VAL A 65 -4.39 -9.99 -16.62
CA VAL A 65 -4.76 -8.58 -16.47
C VAL A 65 -3.91 -7.95 -15.36
N GLN A 66 -2.66 -7.75 -15.68
CA GLN A 66 -1.74 -6.83 -14.99
C GLN A 66 -1.91 -5.43 -15.59
N GLN A 67 -3.12 -4.90 -15.67
CA GLN A 67 -3.35 -3.60 -16.28
C GLN A 67 -4.04 -2.64 -15.32
N SER A 68 -3.58 -1.40 -15.37
CA SER A 68 -4.32 -0.26 -14.86
C SER A 68 -5.70 -0.26 -15.51
N LEU A 69 -6.75 -0.57 -14.76
CA LEU A 69 -8.11 -0.56 -15.26
C LEU A 69 -8.73 0.81 -15.04
N SER A 70 -9.46 1.30 -16.02
CA SER A 70 -10.42 2.39 -15.79
C SER A 70 -11.56 1.89 -14.87
N SER A 71 -12.21 2.81 -14.17
CA SER A 71 -13.33 2.50 -13.27
C SER A 71 -14.44 1.69 -13.96
N VAL A 72 -14.67 1.94 -15.24
CA VAL A 72 -15.68 1.22 -16.06
C VAL A 72 -15.23 -0.22 -16.34
N GLU A 73 -13.96 -0.43 -16.68
CA GLU A 73 -13.41 -1.77 -16.94
C GLU A 73 -13.36 -2.61 -15.65
N ALA A 74 -13.02 -1.99 -14.51
CA ALA A 74 -13.05 -2.65 -13.22
C ALA A 74 -14.47 -3.13 -12.87
N SER A 75 -15.48 -2.27 -13.05
CA SER A 75 -16.89 -2.63 -12.80
C SER A 75 -17.39 -3.77 -13.66
N MET A 76 -16.84 -3.95 -14.86
CA MET A 76 -17.22 -5.06 -15.76
C MET A 76 -16.49 -6.36 -15.45
N LYS A 77 -15.26 -6.31 -14.97
CA LYS A 77 -14.38 -7.47 -14.77
C LYS A 77 -14.37 -7.98 -13.33
N VAL A 78 -14.50 -7.09 -12.35
CA VAL A 78 -14.47 -7.46 -10.94
C VAL A 78 -15.84 -7.95 -10.50
N LYS A 79 -15.97 -9.25 -10.28
CA LYS A 79 -17.23 -9.87 -9.84
C LYS A 79 -17.31 -10.04 -8.31
N GLN A 80 -16.18 -10.24 -7.66
CA GLN A 80 -16.09 -10.53 -6.24
C GLN A 80 -14.89 -9.80 -5.63
N PRO A 81 -15.05 -8.54 -5.20
CA PRO A 81 -14.00 -7.84 -4.48
C PRO A 81 -13.73 -8.52 -3.14
N VAL A 82 -12.48 -8.52 -2.70
CA VAL A 82 -12.01 -9.14 -1.45
C VAL A 82 -11.36 -8.10 -0.55
N ALA A 83 -10.44 -7.33 -1.10
CA ALA A 83 -9.74 -6.29 -0.33
C ALA A 83 -9.29 -5.14 -1.24
N VAL A 84 -9.09 -3.97 -0.63
CA VAL A 84 -8.42 -2.84 -1.30
C VAL A 84 -7.30 -2.33 -0.41
N MET A 85 -6.10 -2.24 -0.95
CA MET A 85 -4.96 -1.64 -0.29
C MET A 85 -4.56 -0.34 -0.99
N PRO A 86 -4.60 0.81 -0.31
CA PRO A 86 -4.09 2.05 -0.86
C PRO A 86 -2.57 2.07 -0.83
N VAL A 87 -1.97 2.52 -1.92
CA VAL A 87 -0.54 2.77 -2.05
C VAL A 87 -0.35 4.16 -2.60
N PHE A 88 0.48 4.97 -1.94
CA PHE A 88 0.81 6.29 -2.40
C PHE A 88 2.17 6.29 -3.10
N ILE A 89 2.23 6.89 -4.28
CA ILE A 89 3.49 7.27 -4.89
C ILE A 89 3.92 8.60 -4.27
N LYS A 90 5.06 8.58 -3.58
CA LYS A 90 5.58 9.71 -2.80
C LYS A 90 6.83 10.29 -3.44
N GLY A 91 6.79 11.59 -3.72
CA GLY A 91 7.95 12.36 -4.19
C GLY A 91 8.76 13.04 -3.07
N HIS A 92 8.31 12.94 -1.81
CA HIS A 92 8.92 13.59 -0.63
C HIS A 92 8.42 12.94 0.67
N HIS A 93 9.12 13.20 1.80
CA HIS A 93 8.82 12.63 3.12
C HIS A 93 7.69 13.35 3.90
N GLN A 94 7.19 14.47 3.41
CA GLN A 94 6.22 15.28 4.17
C GLN A 94 4.92 14.52 4.43
N GLY A 95 4.40 14.67 5.66
CA GLY A 95 3.12 14.10 6.08
C GLY A 95 3.14 12.64 6.49
N GLU A 96 4.29 11.98 6.49
CA GLU A 96 4.42 10.57 6.89
C GLU A 96 4.73 10.39 8.38
N PHE A 97 5.29 11.44 9.02
CA PHE A 97 5.79 11.42 10.39
C PHE A 97 6.91 10.37 10.63
N VAL A 98 7.53 9.93 9.55
CA VAL A 98 8.75 9.11 9.55
C VAL A 98 9.86 9.94 8.94
N PHE A 99 10.99 10.06 9.65
CA PHE A 99 12.06 10.98 9.27
C PHE A 99 13.16 10.24 8.49
N ASP A 100 13.03 10.20 7.17
CA ASP A 100 13.93 9.48 6.28
C ASP A 100 15.10 10.30 5.75
N HIS A 101 15.39 11.45 6.34
CA HIS A 101 16.44 12.35 5.83
C HIS A 101 17.80 11.66 5.72
N SER A 102 18.13 10.81 6.68
CA SER A 102 19.39 10.06 6.66
C SER A 102 19.45 9.04 5.53
N TRP A 103 18.33 8.40 5.21
CA TRP A 103 18.23 7.47 4.09
C TRP A 103 18.33 8.18 2.75
N ALA A 104 17.57 9.27 2.57
CA ALA A 104 17.65 10.07 1.36
C ALA A 104 19.08 10.62 1.14
N GLN A 105 19.76 11.04 2.21
CA GLN A 105 21.13 11.48 2.14
C GLN A 105 22.11 10.35 1.80
N ALA A 106 21.89 9.14 2.36
CA ALA A 106 22.71 7.98 2.05
C ALA A 106 22.57 7.58 0.57
N TYR A 107 21.35 7.54 0.04
CA TYR A 107 21.11 7.29 -1.39
C TYR A 107 21.83 8.31 -2.27
N ALA A 108 21.71 9.61 -1.95
CA ALA A 108 22.39 10.67 -2.70
C ALA A 108 23.92 10.53 -2.70
N GLN A 109 24.54 10.03 -1.60
CA GLN A 109 25.97 9.77 -1.53
C GLN A 109 26.45 8.70 -2.52
N TYR A 110 25.56 7.76 -2.86
CA TYR A 110 25.81 6.71 -3.84
C TYR A 110 25.31 7.06 -5.24
N GLY A 111 24.84 8.30 -5.45
CA GLY A 111 24.30 8.74 -6.74
C GLY A 111 22.98 8.07 -7.11
N LEU A 112 22.21 7.62 -6.11
CA LEU A 112 20.90 6.99 -6.26
C LEU A 112 19.79 7.94 -5.82
N ASP A 113 18.64 7.84 -6.46
CA ASP A 113 17.43 8.57 -6.08
C ASP A 113 16.65 7.79 -5.00
N TYR A 114 16.31 8.45 -3.89
CA TYR A 114 15.48 7.88 -2.84
C TYR A 114 13.98 8.01 -3.15
N TYR A 115 13.60 9.00 -3.95
CA TYR A 115 12.24 9.21 -4.43
C TYR A 115 12.17 9.01 -5.96
N PRO A 116 11.01 8.55 -6.48
CA PRO A 116 9.80 8.22 -5.75
C PRO A 116 9.94 6.96 -4.91
N ARG A 117 9.11 6.86 -3.88
CA ARG A 117 8.91 5.63 -3.12
C ARG A 117 7.42 5.36 -2.92
N LEU A 118 7.09 4.12 -2.55
CA LEU A 118 5.71 3.72 -2.29
C LEU A 118 5.45 3.72 -0.79
N VAL A 119 4.27 4.19 -0.39
CA VAL A 119 3.85 4.22 1.01
C VAL A 119 2.40 3.74 1.15
N THR A 120 2.16 2.82 2.08
CA THR A 120 0.84 2.43 2.54
C THR A 120 0.65 2.94 3.96
N SER A 121 -0.18 3.96 4.14
CA SER A 121 -0.46 4.59 5.44
C SER A 121 -1.82 5.30 5.42
N ALA A 122 -2.35 5.65 6.59
CA ALA A 122 -3.37 6.69 6.67
C ALA A 122 -2.66 8.05 6.48
N PRO A 123 -3.00 8.85 5.45
CA PRO A 123 -2.29 10.09 5.18
C PRO A 123 -2.34 11.06 6.37
N TYR A 124 -1.22 11.69 6.65
CA TYR A 124 -1.06 12.69 7.72
C TYR A 124 -1.41 12.19 9.13
N THR A 125 -1.45 10.86 9.34
CA THR A 125 -1.96 10.28 10.59
C THR A 125 -1.02 9.18 11.09
N PRO A 126 -0.15 9.49 12.09
CA PRO A 126 0.81 8.54 12.66
C PRO A 126 0.14 7.65 13.72
N VAL A 127 -0.89 6.91 13.34
CA VAL A 127 -1.66 6.03 14.22
C VAL A 127 -1.61 4.62 13.69
N THR A 128 -1.26 3.67 14.55
CA THR A 128 -1.29 2.24 14.24
C THR A 128 -2.73 1.80 13.95
N GLY A 129 -2.93 1.03 12.90
CA GLY A 129 -4.25 0.52 12.54
C GLY A 129 -4.28 -0.18 11.19
N GLN A 130 -5.49 -0.48 10.78
CA GLN A 130 -5.79 -1.08 9.49
C GLN A 130 -5.20 -0.25 8.33
N ARG A 131 -4.71 -0.95 7.30
CA ARG A 131 -4.11 -0.32 6.10
C ARG A 131 -4.72 -0.83 4.80
N LEU A 132 -5.80 -1.58 4.90
CA LEU A 132 -6.60 -2.04 3.77
C LEU A 132 -8.06 -2.16 4.19
N TRP A 133 -8.95 -2.07 3.24
CA TRP A 133 -10.37 -2.36 3.42
C TRP A 133 -10.64 -3.79 3.00
N LEU A 134 -11.38 -4.53 3.82
CA LEU A 134 -11.86 -5.87 3.50
C LEU A 134 -13.32 -5.80 3.06
N ALA A 135 -13.68 -6.62 2.09
CA ALA A 135 -15.09 -6.82 1.75
C ALA A 135 -15.83 -7.52 2.91
N GLU A 136 -17.14 -7.34 2.98
CA GLU A 136 -17.99 -7.95 4.02
C GLU A 136 -17.83 -9.48 4.01
N GLY A 137 -17.61 -10.06 5.19
CA GLY A 137 -17.38 -11.50 5.36
C GLY A 137 -15.96 -11.99 5.07
N GLU A 138 -15.05 -11.16 4.59
CA GLU A 138 -13.64 -11.52 4.37
C GLU A 138 -12.81 -11.34 5.65
N THR A 139 -11.74 -12.13 5.76
CA THR A 139 -10.74 -12.03 6.84
C THR A 139 -9.36 -11.85 6.22
N LEU A 140 -8.54 -11.02 6.86
CA LEU A 140 -7.16 -10.81 6.42
C LEU A 140 -6.37 -12.11 6.50
N ASP A 141 -5.76 -12.51 5.40
CA ASP A 141 -4.91 -13.68 5.31
C ASP A 141 -3.67 -13.45 4.43
N ALA A 142 -2.82 -14.47 4.38
CA ALA A 142 -1.56 -14.42 3.63
C ALA A 142 -1.79 -14.35 2.12
N GLU A 143 -2.86 -14.94 1.58
CA GLU A 143 -3.14 -14.94 0.13
C GLU A 143 -3.56 -13.54 -0.34
N ILE A 144 -4.40 -12.85 0.44
CA ILE A 144 -4.80 -11.46 0.18
C ILE A 144 -3.57 -10.55 0.17
N ILE A 145 -2.70 -10.66 1.18
CA ILE A 145 -1.50 -9.82 1.29
C ILE A 145 -0.51 -10.13 0.18
N THR A 146 -0.26 -11.40 -0.14
CA THR A 146 0.61 -11.79 -1.26
C THR A 146 0.13 -11.20 -2.58
N THR A 147 -1.18 -11.27 -2.82
CA THR A 147 -1.79 -10.74 -4.04
C THR A 147 -1.67 -9.21 -4.10
N ALA A 148 -1.88 -8.53 -2.99
CA ALA A 148 -1.71 -7.08 -2.90
C ALA A 148 -0.25 -6.66 -3.12
N ILE A 149 0.72 -7.38 -2.52
CA ILE A 149 2.17 -7.13 -2.69
C ILE A 149 2.58 -7.28 -4.17
N ALA A 150 2.03 -8.26 -4.88
CA ALA A 150 2.29 -8.38 -6.32
C ALA A 150 1.86 -7.12 -7.10
N GLY A 151 0.77 -6.47 -6.68
CA GLY A 151 0.37 -5.16 -7.22
C GLY A 151 1.36 -4.04 -6.85
N VAL A 152 1.88 -4.04 -5.63
CA VAL A 152 2.93 -3.09 -5.20
C VAL A 152 4.17 -3.22 -6.08
N ASP A 153 4.62 -4.45 -6.34
CA ASP A 153 5.81 -4.71 -7.16
C ASP A 153 5.67 -4.16 -8.58
N VAL A 154 4.48 -4.28 -9.16
CA VAL A 154 4.20 -3.72 -10.49
C VAL A 154 4.23 -2.20 -10.46
N ILE A 155 3.61 -1.57 -9.47
CA ILE A 155 3.66 -0.10 -9.32
C ILE A 155 5.12 0.35 -9.12
N ALA A 156 5.88 -0.33 -8.25
CA ALA A 156 7.27 0.01 -7.98
C ALA A 156 8.13 -0.01 -9.24
N GLN A 157 7.97 -1.04 -10.08
CA GLN A 157 8.67 -1.14 -11.36
C GLN A 157 8.25 -0.06 -12.36
N GLN A 158 6.97 0.29 -12.42
CA GLN A 158 6.47 1.30 -13.35
C GLN A 158 6.96 2.71 -13.05
N VAL A 159 7.17 3.04 -11.77
CA VAL A 159 7.60 4.37 -11.35
C VAL A 159 9.06 4.43 -10.89
N ASP A 160 9.80 3.33 -11.04
CA ASP A 160 11.19 3.19 -10.57
C ASP A 160 11.33 3.58 -9.08
N ALA A 161 10.43 3.07 -8.24
CA ALA A 161 10.41 3.41 -6.83
C ALA A 161 11.57 2.75 -6.08
N SER A 162 12.18 3.49 -5.16
CA SER A 162 13.28 2.99 -4.31
C SER A 162 12.86 1.88 -3.34
N GLY A 163 11.56 1.79 -3.01
CA GLY A 163 11.00 0.78 -2.13
C GLY A 163 9.55 1.06 -1.74
N TRP A 164 8.98 0.14 -0.95
CA TRP A 164 7.64 0.26 -0.38
C TRP A 164 7.68 0.21 1.14
N HIS A 165 6.94 1.10 1.79
CA HIS A 165 6.87 1.25 3.23
C HIS A 165 5.42 1.15 3.72
N GLY A 166 5.10 0.12 4.52
CA GLY A 166 3.87 0.04 5.28
C GLY A 166 4.04 0.74 6.64
N LEU A 167 3.47 1.93 6.82
CA LEU A 167 3.66 2.73 8.03
C LEU A 167 2.53 2.53 9.03
N PHE A 168 2.88 2.40 10.32
CA PHE A 168 1.93 2.25 11.43
C PHE A 168 0.90 1.12 11.20
N VAL A 169 1.38 0.02 10.64
CA VAL A 169 0.56 -1.19 10.39
C VAL A 169 0.27 -1.92 11.70
N THR A 170 -0.80 -2.72 11.73
CA THR A 170 -1.07 -3.60 12.87
C THR A 170 -0.01 -4.69 12.99
N PRO A 171 0.26 -5.22 14.21
CA PRO A 171 1.18 -6.33 14.39
C PRO A 171 0.83 -7.57 13.55
N GLU A 172 -0.47 -7.82 13.36
CA GLU A 172 -0.96 -8.92 12.53
C GLU A 172 -0.54 -8.75 11.06
N LEU A 173 -0.79 -7.58 10.48
CA LEU A 173 -0.37 -7.27 9.11
C LEU A 173 1.15 -7.33 8.96
N ALA A 174 1.89 -6.79 9.93
CA ALA A 174 3.35 -6.85 9.94
C ALA A 174 3.87 -8.29 9.96
N ALA A 175 3.30 -9.16 10.80
CA ALA A 175 3.67 -10.56 10.90
C ALA A 175 3.44 -11.31 9.57
N ILE A 176 2.27 -11.13 8.95
CA ILE A 176 1.96 -11.74 7.65
C ILE A 176 2.94 -11.23 6.58
N ALA A 177 3.10 -9.92 6.45
CA ALA A 177 3.98 -9.33 5.44
C ALA A 177 5.44 -9.77 5.61
N THR A 178 5.95 -9.86 6.84
CA THR A 178 7.32 -10.29 7.12
C THR A 178 7.57 -11.74 6.72
N THR A 179 6.56 -12.61 6.83
CA THR A 179 6.70 -14.02 6.41
C THR A 179 6.64 -14.19 4.89
N LEU A 180 5.97 -13.29 4.20
CA LEU A 180 5.75 -13.36 2.75
C LEU A 180 6.82 -12.65 1.93
N LEU A 181 7.43 -11.61 2.50
CA LEU A 181 8.56 -10.94 1.88
C LEU A 181 9.79 -11.83 2.12
N PRO A 182 10.15 -12.75 1.19
CA PRO A 182 11.43 -13.41 1.33
C PRO A 182 12.47 -12.30 1.39
N PHE A 183 13.41 -12.44 2.29
CA PHE A 183 14.67 -11.71 2.27
C PHE A 183 15.36 -12.03 0.94
N ASN A 184 14.86 -11.51 -0.16
CA ASN A 184 15.61 -11.41 -1.37
C ASN A 184 16.63 -10.29 -1.15
N SER A 185 17.65 -10.66 -0.38
CA SER A 185 18.94 -10.03 -0.51
C SER A 185 19.44 -10.29 -1.95
N LYS A 186 18.81 -9.64 -2.93
CA LYS A 186 19.64 -9.16 -4.02
C LYS A 186 20.58 -8.19 -3.34
N ALA A 187 21.80 -8.63 -3.18
CA ALA A 187 22.89 -7.99 -2.47
C ALA A 187 23.30 -6.62 -3.04
N ASP A 188 22.42 -5.93 -3.73
CA ASP A 188 22.67 -4.64 -4.38
C ASP A 188 21.90 -3.45 -3.78
N SER A 189 20.99 -3.64 -2.84
CA SER A 189 20.27 -2.50 -2.25
C SER A 189 20.29 -2.39 -0.72
N GLY A 190 21.08 -3.15 0.00
CA GLY A 190 21.44 -2.89 1.43
C GLY A 190 20.33 -2.63 2.46
N ILE A 191 19.06 -2.77 2.10
CA ILE A 191 17.91 -2.44 2.96
C ILE A 191 17.17 -3.74 3.28
N THR A 192 17.29 -4.20 4.52
CA THR A 192 16.63 -5.41 5.00
C THR A 192 15.42 -5.07 5.85
N ALA A 193 14.37 -5.92 5.82
CA ALA A 193 13.21 -5.82 6.70
C ALA A 193 13.59 -5.83 8.20
N GLN A 194 14.76 -6.35 8.54
CA GLN A 194 15.32 -6.36 9.88
C GLN A 194 15.67 -4.93 10.37
N THR A 195 16.13 -4.06 9.49
CA THR A 195 16.35 -2.64 9.77
C THR A 195 15.03 -1.92 10.11
N TYR A 196 13.91 -2.41 9.62
CA TYR A 196 12.58 -1.87 9.90
C TYR A 196 12.10 -2.21 11.31
N ALA A 197 12.31 -3.46 11.76
CA ALA A 197 11.98 -3.90 13.11
C ALA A 197 12.89 -3.25 14.16
N GLU A 198 14.17 -3.04 13.85
CA GLU A 198 15.13 -2.35 14.71
C GLU A 198 14.82 -0.86 14.84
N ASN A 199 14.36 -0.21 13.79
CA ASN A 199 13.94 1.20 13.84
C ASN A 199 12.62 1.40 14.61
N LEU A 200 11.70 0.45 14.60
CA LEU A 200 10.51 0.46 15.45
C LEU A 200 10.89 0.33 16.95
N SER A 201 11.83 -0.56 17.28
CA SER A 201 12.30 -0.72 18.65
C SER A 201 13.13 0.48 19.15
N ALA A 202 13.87 1.16 18.26
CA ALA A 202 14.58 2.39 18.57
C ALA A 202 13.61 3.57 18.79
N PHE A 203 12.48 3.60 18.09
CA PHE A 203 11.45 4.62 18.26
C PHE A 203 10.71 4.47 19.59
N ASP A 204 10.40 3.24 20.01
CA ASP A 204 9.82 2.96 21.34
C ASP A 204 10.76 3.35 22.48
N SER A 205 12.07 3.33 22.28
CA SER A 205 13.07 3.74 23.29
C SER A 205 13.27 5.25 23.40
N VAL A 206 12.75 6.04 22.46
CA VAL A 206 12.86 7.52 22.45
C VAL A 206 11.60 8.17 23.02
N ILE A 207 10.47 7.45 23.09
CA ILE A 207 9.19 7.97 23.61
C ILE A 207 8.95 7.60 25.10
N ASN A 208 9.71 6.66 25.66
CA ASN A 208 9.73 6.31 27.09
C ASN A 208 10.97 6.88 27.77
#